data_416648c5e5a722ca679db7119f432189
#
_entry.id   416648c5e5a722ca679db7119f432189
#
_cell.length_a   1.000
_cell.length_b   1.000
_cell.length_c   1.000
_cell.angle_alpha   90.00
_cell.angle_beta   90.00
_cell.angle_gamma   90.00
#
_symmetry.space_group_name_H-M   'P 1'
#
loop_
_entity.id
_entity.type
_entity.pdbx_description
1 polymer ?
#
loop_
_entity_poly.entity_id
_entity_poly.type
_entity_poly.pdbx_seq_one_letter_code
_entity_poly.pdbx_strand_id
1 'polypeptide(L)'
;MAYNKIMIKSAWYQQYLEGDTHGWHIHGHHYTGVYYLEFSEECSKTEICSPFSLETKQIDAVEGDFIIFPAHYIHRGLPNKKSRKTIISFNFDIVANSKNNLPALNINLLNTKNA
;
A
#
# COMPACT_ATOMS: atom_id res chain seq x y z
N MET A 1 9.13 -10.51 16.44
CA MET A 1 10.20 -10.33 15.44
C MET A 1 10.78 -8.94 15.57
N ALA A 2 12.08 -8.83 15.60
CA ALA A 2 12.74 -7.54 15.69
C ALA A 2 13.05 -7.01 14.28
N TYR A 3 12.70 -5.77 14.02
CA TYR A 3 13.05 -5.07 12.80
C TYR A 3 14.16 -4.08 13.08
N ASN A 4 15.14 -3.99 12.22
CA ASN A 4 16.17 -2.99 12.33
C ASN A 4 15.66 -1.62 11.90
N LYS A 5 14.95 -1.58 10.79
CA LYS A 5 14.53 -0.33 10.21
C LYS A 5 13.48 -0.53 9.13
N ILE A 6 12.83 0.56 8.82
CA ILE A 6 11.97 0.69 7.64
C ILE A 6 12.75 1.52 6.64
N MET A 7 12.81 1.04 5.39
CA MET A 7 13.47 1.75 4.32
C MET A 7 12.43 2.26 3.32
N ILE A 8 12.37 3.56 3.16
CA ILE A 8 11.55 4.16 2.11
C ILE A 8 12.32 3.99 0.79
N LYS A 9 11.73 3.24 -0.12
CA LYS A 9 12.35 2.91 -1.41
C LYS A 9 11.99 3.93 -2.48
N SER A 10 10.80 4.49 -2.40
CA SER A 10 10.33 5.52 -3.30
C SER A 10 9.20 6.30 -2.66
N ALA A 11 9.08 7.54 -3.08
CA ALA A 11 7.98 8.42 -2.68
C ALA A 11 7.68 9.36 -3.84
N TRP A 12 6.42 9.58 -4.10
CA TRP A 12 6.00 10.49 -5.16
C TRP A 12 4.63 11.06 -4.83
N TYR A 13 4.29 12.19 -5.45
CA TYR A 13 2.95 12.72 -5.33
C TYR A 13 2.17 12.52 -6.63
N GLN A 14 0.87 12.46 -6.50
CA GLN A 14 -0.06 12.41 -7.61
C GLN A 14 -1.20 13.38 -7.35
N GLN A 15 -1.54 14.17 -8.37
CA GLN A 15 -2.70 15.04 -8.33
C GLN A 15 -3.74 14.53 -9.31
N TYR A 16 -4.98 14.50 -8.87
CA TYR A 16 -6.12 14.05 -9.65
C TYR A 16 -7.08 15.20 -9.81
N LEU A 17 -7.41 15.49 -11.04
CA LEU A 17 -8.50 16.40 -11.39
C LEU A 17 -9.76 15.57 -11.62
N GLU A 18 -10.88 16.23 -11.95
CA GLU A 18 -12.14 15.54 -12.21
C GLU A 18 -11.98 14.48 -13.31
N GLY A 19 -12.39 13.26 -13.01
CA GLY A 19 -12.32 12.15 -13.93
C GLY A 19 -11.00 11.40 -13.97
N ASP A 20 -9.94 11.93 -13.40
CA ASP A 20 -8.66 11.23 -13.36
C ASP A 20 -8.75 9.98 -12.50
N THR A 21 -8.06 8.94 -12.92
CA THR A 21 -8.11 7.64 -12.26
C THR A 21 -6.73 6.99 -12.29
N HIS A 22 -6.56 6.00 -11.44
CA HIS A 22 -5.40 5.12 -11.45
C HIS A 22 -5.91 3.68 -11.39
N GLY A 23 -5.62 2.89 -12.43
CA GLY A 23 -6.14 1.54 -12.57
C GLY A 23 -5.65 0.57 -11.51
N TRP A 24 -6.22 -0.62 -11.52
CA TRP A 24 -5.80 -1.69 -10.61
C TRP A 24 -4.32 -2.00 -10.76
N HIS A 25 -3.60 -2.03 -9.65
CA HIS A 25 -2.15 -2.30 -9.65
C HIS A 25 -1.69 -2.82 -8.30
N ILE A 26 -0.44 -3.32 -8.28
CA ILE A 26 0.28 -3.71 -7.08
C ILE A 26 1.67 -3.07 -7.11
N HIS A 27 2.37 -3.15 -6.00
CA HIS A 27 3.74 -2.66 -5.89
C HIS A 27 4.70 -3.80 -5.56
N GLY A 28 5.96 -3.63 -5.96
CA GLY A 28 6.99 -4.66 -5.80
C GLY A 28 7.73 -4.67 -4.47
N HIS A 29 7.31 -3.85 -3.52
CA HIS A 29 7.94 -3.74 -2.20
C HIS A 29 7.12 -4.46 -1.14
N HIS A 30 7.52 -4.37 0.14
CA HIS A 30 6.80 -5.04 1.22
C HIS A 30 5.49 -4.34 1.53
N TYR A 31 5.53 -3.02 1.64
CA TYR A 31 4.36 -2.21 1.95
C TYR A 31 4.28 -1.00 1.05
N THR A 32 3.09 -0.50 0.91
CA THR A 32 2.83 0.79 0.29
C THR A 32 1.99 1.64 1.24
N GLY A 33 2.18 2.93 1.17
CA GLY A 33 1.44 3.87 1.98
C GLY A 33 0.92 5.02 1.14
N VAL A 34 -0.18 5.59 1.56
CA VAL A 34 -0.78 6.76 0.92
C VAL A 34 -1.07 7.80 1.98
N TYR A 35 -0.52 8.98 1.80
CA TYR A 35 -0.84 10.14 2.61
C TYR A 35 -1.78 11.06 1.84
N TYR A 36 -2.92 11.37 2.45
CA TYR A 36 -3.94 12.21 1.81
C TYR A 36 -3.66 13.67 2.15
N LEU A 37 -2.87 14.32 1.28
CA LEU A 37 -2.43 15.69 1.50
C LEU A 37 -3.55 16.69 1.23
N GLU A 38 -4.30 16.48 0.16
CA GLU A 38 -5.44 17.31 -0.22
C GLU A 38 -6.57 16.37 -0.61
N PHE A 39 -7.57 16.29 0.25
CA PHE A 39 -8.58 15.26 0.11
C PHE A 39 -9.88 15.66 0.79
N SER A 40 -10.80 16.22 0.02
CA SER A 40 -12.13 16.59 0.52
C SER A 40 -13.13 15.45 0.29
N GLU A 41 -14.34 15.62 0.81
CA GLU A 41 -15.44 14.69 0.55
C GLU A 41 -15.82 14.61 -0.93
N GLU A 42 -15.42 15.62 -1.71
CA GLU A 42 -15.61 15.68 -3.16
C GLU A 42 -14.53 14.92 -3.93
N CYS A 43 -13.66 14.19 -3.25
CA CYS A 43 -12.61 13.38 -3.85
C CYS A 43 -12.99 11.90 -3.81
N SER A 44 -12.48 11.14 -4.78
CA SER A 44 -12.70 9.70 -4.82
C SER A 44 -11.76 8.98 -3.87
N LYS A 45 -12.25 7.89 -3.30
CA LYS A 45 -11.49 7.07 -2.36
C LYS A 45 -10.56 6.10 -3.07
N THR A 46 -9.61 5.58 -2.32
CA THR A 46 -8.81 4.43 -2.73
C THR A 46 -9.64 3.17 -2.53
N GLU A 47 -9.65 2.31 -3.53
CA GLU A 47 -10.31 1.01 -3.45
C GLU A 47 -9.26 -0.09 -3.41
N ILE A 48 -9.44 -1.03 -2.52
CA ILE A 48 -8.51 -2.13 -2.30
C ILE A 48 -9.24 -3.46 -2.45
N CYS A 49 -8.54 -4.45 -3.00
CA CYS A 49 -9.05 -5.79 -3.18
C CYS A 49 -8.17 -6.77 -2.42
N SER A 50 -8.73 -7.52 -1.51
CA SER A 50 -8.00 -8.56 -0.82
C SER A 50 -7.64 -9.69 -1.77
N PRO A 51 -6.37 -10.13 -1.83
CA PRO A 51 -6.01 -11.27 -2.67
C PRO A 51 -6.56 -12.60 -2.14
N PHE A 52 -7.05 -12.62 -0.92
CA PHE A 52 -7.57 -13.84 -0.29
C PHE A 52 -9.07 -14.01 -0.51
N SER A 53 -9.85 -12.97 -0.32
CA SER A 53 -11.30 -13.01 -0.45
C SER A 53 -11.80 -12.50 -1.79
N LEU A 54 -10.99 -11.74 -2.51
CA LEU A 54 -11.34 -11.04 -3.75
C LEU A 54 -12.45 -9.99 -3.55
N GLU A 55 -12.75 -9.68 -2.30
CA GLU A 55 -13.70 -8.60 -1.99
C GLU A 55 -13.02 -7.25 -2.14
N THR A 56 -13.77 -6.29 -2.66
CA THR A 56 -13.29 -4.91 -2.78
C THR A 56 -13.83 -4.06 -1.66
N LYS A 57 -13.03 -3.10 -1.23
CA LYS A 57 -13.40 -2.17 -0.18
C LYS A 57 -12.83 -0.79 -0.47
N GLN A 58 -13.65 0.22 -0.31
CA GLN A 58 -13.19 1.60 -0.34
C GLN A 58 -12.61 1.95 1.03
N ILE A 59 -11.43 2.57 1.03
CA ILE A 59 -10.77 2.95 2.27
C ILE A 59 -11.39 4.24 2.79
N ASP A 60 -11.86 4.19 4.02
CA ASP A 60 -12.39 5.37 4.70
C ASP A 60 -11.22 6.17 5.26
N ALA A 61 -10.87 7.23 4.56
CA ALA A 61 -9.80 8.13 4.94
C ALA A 61 -10.28 9.57 4.81
N VAL A 62 -9.67 10.46 5.57
CA VAL A 62 -9.89 11.89 5.46
C VAL A 62 -8.57 12.60 5.21
N GLU A 63 -8.64 13.87 4.84
CA GLU A 63 -7.43 14.68 4.64
C GLU A 63 -6.54 14.63 5.88
N GLY A 64 -5.25 14.40 5.67
CA GLY A 64 -4.29 14.25 6.75
C GLY A 64 -4.05 12.81 7.20
N ASP A 65 -4.88 11.88 6.77
CA ASP A 65 -4.68 10.46 7.10
C ASP A 65 -3.54 9.86 6.28
N PHE A 66 -2.88 8.90 6.89
CA PHE A 66 -1.87 8.07 6.25
C PHE A 66 -2.29 6.61 6.39
N ILE A 67 -2.50 5.94 5.27
CA ILE A 67 -2.85 4.52 5.26
C ILE A 67 -1.67 3.69 4.79
N ILE A 68 -1.57 2.48 5.31
CA ILE A 68 -0.52 1.53 4.96
C ILE A 68 -1.17 0.19 4.71
N PHE A 69 -0.75 -0.50 3.66
CA PHE A 69 -1.20 -1.85 3.39
C PHE A 69 -0.10 -2.65 2.69
N PRO A 70 -0.15 -3.99 2.75
CA PRO A 70 0.81 -4.83 2.06
C PRO A 70 0.83 -4.52 0.56
N ALA A 71 2.02 -4.43 -0.01
CA ALA A 71 2.20 -3.99 -1.40
C ALA A 71 1.56 -4.92 -2.42
N HIS A 72 1.31 -6.18 -2.05
CA HIS A 72 0.69 -7.15 -2.95
C HIS A 72 -0.84 -7.07 -2.99
N TYR A 73 -1.45 -6.22 -2.16
CA TYR A 73 -2.89 -5.97 -2.26
C TYR A 73 -3.16 -5.15 -3.51
N ILE A 74 -4.08 -5.66 -4.33
CA ILE A 74 -4.49 -4.96 -5.54
C ILE A 74 -5.31 -3.75 -5.15
N HIS A 75 -4.97 -2.60 -5.69
CA HIS A 75 -5.68 -1.37 -5.35
C HIS A 75 -5.76 -0.43 -6.54
N ARG A 76 -6.65 0.55 -6.44
CA ARG A 76 -6.84 1.55 -7.48
C ARG A 76 -7.33 2.88 -6.90
N GLY A 77 -7.12 3.95 -7.66
CA GLY A 77 -7.78 5.22 -7.45
C GLY A 77 -9.01 5.29 -8.34
N LEU A 78 -10.18 5.36 -7.72
CA LEU A 78 -11.43 5.52 -8.47
C LEU A 78 -11.45 6.86 -9.23
N PRO A 79 -12.27 6.98 -10.29
CA PRO A 79 -12.39 8.24 -11.00
C PRO A 79 -12.68 9.38 -10.04
N ASN A 80 -11.84 10.41 -10.07
CA ASN A 80 -11.96 11.50 -9.12
C ASN A 80 -13.18 12.36 -9.42
N LYS A 81 -13.73 12.93 -8.38
CA LYS A 81 -14.90 13.81 -8.46
C LYS A 81 -14.46 15.24 -8.75
N LYS A 82 -15.18 16.21 -8.26
CA LYS A 82 -14.98 17.62 -8.65
C LYS A 82 -13.76 18.27 -8.06
N SER A 83 -13.43 17.94 -6.81
CA SER A 83 -12.33 18.61 -6.12
C SER A 83 -11.00 17.95 -6.44
N ARG A 84 -9.97 18.75 -6.57
CA ARG A 84 -8.62 18.24 -6.78
C ARG A 84 -8.21 17.37 -5.59
N LYS A 85 -7.64 16.23 -5.90
CA LYS A 85 -7.08 15.30 -4.92
C LYS A 85 -5.57 15.25 -5.08
N THR A 86 -4.84 15.40 -3.98
CA THR A 86 -3.39 15.23 -3.98
C THR A 86 -3.02 14.22 -2.92
N ILE A 87 -2.30 13.21 -3.33
CA ILE A 87 -1.78 12.18 -2.44
C ILE A 87 -0.26 12.09 -2.58
N ILE A 88 0.38 11.64 -1.51
CA ILE A 88 1.79 11.25 -1.55
C ILE A 88 1.84 9.76 -1.31
N SER A 89 2.41 9.04 -2.26
CA SER A 89 2.54 7.59 -2.19
C SER A 89 3.95 7.20 -1.80
N PHE A 90 4.06 6.13 -1.05
CA PHE A 90 5.33 5.62 -0.54
C PHE A 90 5.41 4.12 -0.78
N ASN A 91 6.57 3.65 -1.19
CA ASN A 91 6.91 2.23 -1.13
C ASN A 91 8.01 2.05 -0.10
N PHE A 92 7.89 1.06 0.73
CA PHE A 92 8.91 0.80 1.73
C PHE A 92 9.08 -0.68 2.02
N ASP A 93 10.28 -1.01 2.47
CA ASP A 93 10.66 -2.34 2.88
C ASP A 93 10.95 -2.36 4.38
N ILE A 94 10.68 -3.49 4.98
CA ILE A 94 11.04 -3.75 6.36
C ILE A 94 12.29 -4.58 6.34
N VAL A 95 13.33 -4.10 7.03
CA VAL A 95 14.61 -4.77 7.12
C VAL A 95 14.72 -5.42 8.48
N ALA A 96 14.74 -6.75 8.50
CA ALA A 96 14.92 -7.50 9.73
C ALA A 96 16.39 -7.48 10.15
N ASN A 97 16.64 -7.53 11.46
CA ASN A 97 17.97 -7.68 11.98
C ASN A 97 18.52 -9.07 11.63
N SER A 98 19.61 -9.11 10.88
CA SER A 98 20.21 -10.36 10.43
C SER A 98 20.71 -11.26 11.58
N LYS A 99 21.04 -10.67 12.73
CA LYS A 99 21.46 -11.44 13.91
C LYS A 99 20.30 -12.08 14.65
N ASN A 100 19.11 -11.56 14.45
CA ASN A 100 17.86 -12.09 15.00
C ASN A 100 17.01 -12.61 13.86
N ASN A 101 17.61 -13.34 13.00
CA ASN A 101 16.97 -13.83 11.80
C ASN A 101 15.60 -14.37 12.07
N LEU A 102 14.72 -14.13 11.14
CA LEU A 102 13.58 -15.02 10.96
C LEU A 102 14.14 -16.42 11.04
N PRO A 103 13.62 -17.23 11.95
CA PRO A 103 14.21 -18.53 12.17
C PRO A 103 14.40 -19.26 10.87
N ALA A 104 15.55 -19.84 10.67
CA ALA A 104 15.82 -20.73 9.56
C ALA A 104 14.73 -21.80 9.42
N LEU A 105 14.10 -22.10 10.53
CA LEU A 105 12.92 -22.93 10.61
C LEU A 105 11.84 -22.58 9.58
N ASN A 106 11.59 -21.31 9.35
CA ASN A 106 10.57 -20.90 8.37
C ASN A 106 10.94 -21.31 6.96
N ILE A 107 12.21 -21.19 6.64
CA ILE A 107 12.72 -21.59 5.33
C ILE A 107 12.62 -23.11 5.15
N ASN A 108 12.98 -23.83 6.20
CA ASN A 108 12.92 -25.30 6.17
C ASN A 108 11.50 -25.79 6.01
N LEU A 109 10.55 -25.18 6.69
CA LEU A 109 9.15 -25.55 6.54
C LEU A 109 8.63 -25.33 5.12
N LEU A 110 9.02 -24.25 4.51
CA LEU A 110 8.64 -23.97 3.12
C LEU A 110 9.25 -25.00 2.17
N ASN A 111 10.50 -25.36 2.39
CA ASN A 111 11.18 -26.34 1.57
C ASN A 111 10.57 -27.75 1.70
N THR A 112 10.22 -28.14 2.91
CA THR A 112 9.61 -29.44 3.14
C THR A 112 8.23 -29.55 2.54
N LYS A 113 7.50 -28.46 2.46
CA LYS A 113 6.17 -28.46 1.83
C LYS A 113 6.25 -28.61 0.31
N ASN A 114 7.36 -28.23 -0.26
CA ASN A 114 7.59 -28.32 -1.69
C ASN A 114 8.21 -29.65 -2.12
N ALA A 115 8.59 -30.42 -1.13
CA ALA A 115 9.18 -31.73 -1.39
C ALA A 115 8.11 -32.75 -1.73
#